data_6d843f0a75daacdc9e902e30de940e18
#
_entry.id   6d843f0a75daacdc9e902e30de940e18
#
_cell.length_a   1.000
_cell.length_b   1.000
_cell.length_c   1.000
_cell.angle_alpha   90.00
_cell.angle_beta   90.00
_cell.angle_gamma   90.00
#
_symmetry.space_group_name_H-M   'P 1'
#
loop_
_entity.id
_entity.type
_entity.pdbx_description
1 polymer ?
#
loop_
_entity_poly.entity_id
_entity_poly.type
_entity_poly.pdbx_seq_one_letter_code
_entity_poly.pdbx_strand_id
1 'polypeptide(L)'
;MRKTVILFGAAISLAACRQSADNKEANNAAANSAASEKPRPAYCFFKDSETKAWKVKVDKDGNVVVSGKAYREDSRYKALLSPATFIGTKTEIAPTIGQNDTGFAAPDNWWDVSQTIPASAAVMTVDVKCGDKTLASLTVPRKK
;
A
#
# COMPACT_ATOMS: atom_id res chain seq x y z
N MET A 1 -26.93 21.07 44.46
CA MET A 1 -28.31 21.55 44.31
C MET A 1 -28.61 21.65 42.80
N ARG A 2 -29.81 21.13 42.49
CA ARG A 2 -30.56 21.19 41.22
C ARG A 2 -30.11 20.30 40.08
N LYS A 3 -30.82 19.19 40.06
CA LYS A 3 -31.14 18.29 38.96
C LYS A 3 -31.95 19.02 37.92
N THR A 4 -31.73 18.73 36.67
CA THR A 4 -32.78 18.86 35.64
C THR A 4 -32.69 17.72 34.68
N VAL A 5 -33.66 16.82 34.78
CA VAL A 5 -34.00 15.74 33.86
C VAL A 5 -34.93 16.34 32.83
N ILE A 6 -34.65 16.16 31.56
CA ILE A 6 -35.63 16.35 30.50
C ILE A 6 -35.68 15.08 29.66
N LEU A 7 -36.77 14.34 29.92
CA LEU A 7 -37.29 13.31 29.01
C LEU A 7 -38.10 14.00 27.90
N PHE A 8 -37.81 13.67 26.65
CA PHE A 8 -38.79 13.78 25.58
C PHE A 8 -38.80 12.50 24.79
N GLY A 9 -39.88 11.78 24.95
CA GLY A 9 -40.30 10.71 24.07
C GLY A 9 -41.29 11.24 23.03
N ALA A 10 -41.28 10.68 21.87
CA ALA A 10 -42.37 10.58 20.89
C ALA A 10 -41.87 9.61 19.80
N ALA A 11 -42.31 8.37 19.73
CA ALA A 11 -43.59 7.92 19.18
C ALA A 11 -43.69 7.99 17.64
N ILE A 12 -43.41 6.84 17.00
CA ILE A 12 -44.28 6.05 16.12
C ILE A 12 -44.73 6.74 14.83
N SER A 13 -44.38 6.11 13.68
CA SER A 13 -45.33 5.91 12.60
C SER A 13 -44.93 4.70 11.75
N LEU A 14 -45.65 3.61 11.95
CA LEU A 14 -45.79 2.51 11.01
C LEU A 14 -46.57 2.99 9.81
N ALA A 15 -46.00 2.92 8.64
CA ALA A 15 -46.77 2.94 7.40
C ALA A 15 -46.49 1.63 6.64
N ALA A 16 -47.44 0.72 6.81
CA ALA A 16 -47.55 -0.47 5.99
C ALA A 16 -48.08 -0.08 4.61
N CYS A 17 -47.32 -0.26 3.58
CA CYS A 17 -47.83 -0.37 2.23
C CYS A 17 -47.67 -1.80 1.75
N ARG A 18 -48.79 -2.53 1.84
CA ARG A 18 -49.03 -3.74 1.02
C ARG A 18 -49.22 -3.30 -0.42
N GLN A 19 -48.44 -3.82 -1.30
CA GLN A 19 -48.83 -4.01 -2.67
C GLN A 19 -48.37 -5.38 -3.13
N SER A 20 -49.37 -6.24 -3.26
CA SER A 20 -49.32 -7.47 -4.02
C SER A 20 -49.25 -7.10 -5.51
N ALA A 21 -48.31 -7.64 -6.22
CA ALA A 21 -48.43 -7.91 -7.64
C ALA A 21 -47.51 -9.07 -7.95
N ASP A 22 -48.10 -10.15 -8.36
CA ASP A 22 -47.47 -11.29 -8.99
C ASP A 22 -46.54 -10.85 -10.12
N ASN A 23 -45.29 -11.27 -10.07
CA ASN A 23 -44.52 -11.54 -11.26
C ASN A 23 -43.62 -12.75 -11.01
N LYS A 24 -44.13 -13.86 -11.51
CA LYS A 24 -43.36 -15.02 -11.87
C LYS A 24 -42.39 -14.61 -12.94
N GLU A 25 -41.11 -14.52 -12.62
CA GLU A 25 -40.08 -14.71 -13.63
C GLU A 25 -38.76 -15.10 -13.02
N ALA A 26 -38.38 -16.30 -13.43
CA ALA A 26 -37.03 -16.81 -13.67
C ALA A 26 -35.98 -16.58 -12.57
N ASN A 27 -35.81 -17.62 -11.77
CA ASN A 27 -34.54 -18.00 -11.18
C ASN A 27 -33.42 -17.97 -12.22
N ASN A 28 -32.75 -16.86 -12.38
CA ASN A 28 -31.35 -16.81 -12.78
C ASN A 28 -30.51 -16.72 -11.51
N ALA A 29 -30.37 -17.86 -10.87
CA ALA A 29 -29.19 -18.11 -10.06
C ALA A 29 -28.00 -18.06 -11.03
N ALA A 30 -27.53 -16.86 -11.31
CA ALA A 30 -26.21 -16.67 -11.81
C ALA A 30 -25.29 -17.17 -10.68
N ALA A 31 -24.95 -18.46 -10.79
CA ALA A 31 -23.77 -18.97 -10.12
C ALA A 31 -22.64 -18.05 -10.54
N ASN A 32 -22.29 -17.11 -9.65
CA ASN A 32 -21.00 -16.49 -9.66
C ASN A 32 -20.01 -17.64 -9.46
N SER A 33 -19.69 -18.29 -10.56
CA SER A 33 -18.44 -19.00 -10.69
C SER A 33 -17.40 -17.95 -10.40
N ALA A 34 -16.89 -17.94 -9.16
CA ALA A 34 -15.62 -17.37 -8.83
C ALA A 34 -14.62 -18.13 -9.71
N ALA A 35 -14.50 -17.70 -10.95
CA ALA A 35 -13.38 -18.04 -11.79
C ALA A 35 -12.19 -17.61 -10.94
N SER A 36 -11.39 -18.58 -10.53
CA SER A 36 -10.10 -18.37 -9.90
C SER A 36 -9.29 -17.53 -10.88
N GLU A 37 -9.44 -16.21 -10.77
CA GLU A 37 -8.73 -15.25 -11.60
C GLU A 37 -7.28 -15.47 -11.25
N LYS A 38 -6.54 -16.08 -12.19
CA LYS A 38 -5.10 -16.28 -12.05
C LYS A 38 -4.50 -14.94 -11.63
N PRO A 39 -3.80 -14.85 -10.49
CA PRO A 39 -3.30 -13.59 -9.99
C PRO A 39 -2.59 -12.85 -11.13
N ARG A 40 -3.04 -11.65 -11.44
CA ARG A 40 -2.36 -10.85 -12.46
C ARG A 40 -0.94 -10.59 -11.98
N PRO A 41 0.08 -10.80 -12.82
CA PRO A 41 1.45 -10.52 -12.41
C PRO A 41 1.54 -9.07 -11.93
N ALA A 42 2.21 -8.86 -10.80
CA ALA A 42 2.39 -7.53 -10.25
C ALA A 42 3.15 -6.67 -11.27
N TYR A 43 2.63 -5.48 -11.57
CA TYR A 43 3.22 -4.60 -12.58
C TYR A 43 4.43 -3.84 -12.02
N CYS A 44 5.51 -3.79 -12.79
CA CYS A 44 6.68 -2.98 -12.49
C CYS A 44 6.67 -1.68 -13.32
N PHE A 45 6.71 -0.54 -12.65
CA PHE A 45 6.72 0.79 -13.26
C PHE A 45 8.09 1.28 -13.70
N PHE A 46 9.15 0.52 -13.41
CA PHE A 46 10.52 0.90 -13.67
C PHE A 46 11.25 -0.16 -14.49
N LYS A 47 12.09 0.28 -15.43
CA LYS A 47 13.07 -0.57 -16.10
C LYS A 47 14.23 -0.84 -15.12
N ASP A 48 15.02 -1.86 -15.39
CA ASP A 48 16.18 -2.22 -14.56
C ASP A 48 17.18 -1.06 -14.43
N SER A 49 17.39 -0.34 -15.54
CA SER A 49 18.27 0.82 -15.59
C SER A 49 17.71 2.06 -14.89
N GLU A 50 16.44 2.05 -14.54
CA GLU A 50 15.75 3.18 -13.87
C GLU A 50 15.76 3.08 -12.34
N THR A 51 16.47 2.09 -11.79
CA THR A 51 16.68 1.98 -10.33
C THR A 51 18.13 1.62 -10.03
N LYS A 52 18.68 2.19 -8.97
CA LYS A 52 20.08 1.95 -8.57
C LYS A 52 20.37 2.32 -7.11
N ALA A 53 21.58 1.98 -6.68
CA ALA A 53 22.16 2.41 -5.39
C ALA A 53 21.35 1.98 -4.17
N TRP A 54 20.74 0.80 -4.22
CA TRP A 54 19.99 0.25 -3.10
C TRP A 54 20.90 -0.02 -1.90
N LYS A 55 20.49 0.46 -0.72
CA LYS A 55 21.22 0.35 0.54
C LYS A 55 20.25 0.12 1.69
N VAL A 56 20.72 -0.58 2.71
CA VAL A 56 20.03 -0.73 3.98
C VAL A 56 20.96 -0.33 5.12
N LYS A 57 20.42 0.36 6.11
CA LYS A 57 21.11 0.74 7.35
C LYS A 57 20.17 0.63 8.53
N VAL A 58 20.74 0.49 9.73
CA VAL A 58 19.99 0.59 10.98
C VAL A 58 20.31 1.96 11.56
N ASP A 59 19.27 2.75 11.87
CA ASP A 59 19.45 4.06 12.50
C ASP A 59 19.76 3.95 14.00
N LYS A 60 19.90 5.10 14.66
CA LYS A 60 20.19 5.17 16.11
C LYS A 60 19.05 4.59 16.96
N ASP A 61 17.82 4.67 16.49
CA ASP A 61 16.62 4.22 17.18
C ASP A 61 16.33 2.73 16.90
N GLY A 62 17.16 2.09 16.08
CA GLY A 62 17.05 0.68 15.72
C GLY A 62 16.15 0.41 14.52
N ASN A 63 15.60 1.45 13.88
CA ASN A 63 14.79 1.26 12.68
C ASN A 63 15.66 0.88 11.48
N VAL A 64 15.10 0.05 10.62
CA VAL A 64 15.76 -0.32 9.36
C VAL A 64 15.37 0.70 8.29
N VAL A 65 16.34 1.43 7.77
CA VAL A 65 16.14 2.41 6.70
C VAL A 65 16.67 1.85 5.40
N VAL A 66 15.79 1.67 4.45
CA VAL A 66 16.13 1.30 3.07
C VAL A 66 16.13 2.55 2.21
N SER A 67 17.12 2.69 1.36
CA SER A 67 17.22 3.83 0.46
C SER A 67 17.77 3.41 -0.91
N GLY A 68 17.49 4.22 -1.91
CA GLY A 68 17.97 4.00 -3.28
C GLY A 68 17.65 5.19 -4.16
N LYS A 69 17.85 5.01 -5.45
CA LYS A 69 17.50 6.01 -6.47
C LYS A 69 16.60 5.39 -7.52
N ALA A 70 15.58 6.15 -7.95
CA ALA A 70 14.70 5.73 -9.02
C ALA A 70 14.49 6.89 -10.00
N TYR A 71 14.52 6.57 -11.29
CA TYR A 71 14.44 7.54 -12.38
C TYR A 71 12.99 7.78 -12.79
N ARG A 72 12.64 9.06 -13.00
CA ARG A 72 11.36 9.46 -13.61
C ARG A 72 11.58 10.61 -14.56
N GLU A 73 11.31 10.36 -15.84
CA GLU A 73 11.45 11.38 -16.89
C GLU A 73 10.42 12.49 -16.76
N ASP A 74 9.17 12.12 -16.46
CA ASP A 74 8.06 13.07 -16.30
C ASP A 74 8.07 13.70 -14.91
N SER A 75 8.40 14.98 -14.85
CA SER A 75 8.49 15.77 -13.59
C SER A 75 7.16 15.94 -12.85
N ARG A 76 6.01 15.64 -13.49
CA ARG A 76 4.70 15.61 -12.81
C ARG A 76 4.59 14.45 -11.85
N TYR A 77 5.48 13.49 -11.94
CA TYR A 77 5.52 12.31 -11.09
C TYR A 77 6.86 12.21 -10.35
N LYS A 78 6.81 11.72 -9.14
CA LYS A 78 7.97 11.39 -8.32
C LYS A 78 8.05 9.89 -8.06
N ALA A 79 9.27 9.40 -7.90
CA ALA A 79 9.48 8.04 -7.41
C ALA A 79 9.36 7.99 -5.89
N LEU A 80 8.76 6.94 -5.38
CA LEU A 80 8.55 6.66 -3.96
C LEU A 80 8.86 5.20 -3.68
N LEU A 81 8.89 4.81 -2.40
CA LEU A 81 8.84 3.41 -2.00
C LEU A 81 7.46 3.10 -1.40
N SER A 82 6.96 1.90 -1.69
CA SER A 82 5.75 1.37 -1.09
C SER A 82 5.92 1.18 0.42
N PRO A 83 4.84 1.10 1.19
CA PRO A 83 4.88 0.55 2.54
C PRO A 83 5.53 -0.84 2.54
N ALA A 84 6.16 -1.19 3.66
CA ALA A 84 6.82 -2.48 3.84
C ALA A 84 5.78 -3.60 4.01
N THR A 85 5.95 -4.70 3.29
CA THR A 85 5.18 -5.94 3.47
C THR A 85 6.05 -6.96 4.18
N PHE A 86 5.57 -7.49 5.31
CA PHE A 86 6.33 -8.41 6.17
C PHE A 86 6.00 -9.86 5.86
N ILE A 87 7.03 -10.68 5.65
CA ILE A 87 6.94 -12.13 5.43
C ILE A 87 7.93 -12.81 6.38
N GLY A 88 7.49 -13.06 7.61
CA GLY A 88 8.38 -13.55 8.68
C GLY A 88 9.48 -12.53 8.99
N THR A 89 10.75 -12.94 8.85
CA THR A 89 11.93 -12.07 9.03
C THR A 89 12.39 -11.35 7.77
N LYS A 90 11.66 -11.55 6.67
CA LYS A 90 11.89 -10.90 5.39
C LYS A 90 10.88 -9.78 5.21
N THR A 91 11.29 -8.71 4.58
CA THR A 91 10.42 -7.60 4.21
C THR A 91 10.55 -7.32 2.73
N GLU A 92 9.42 -7.06 2.09
CA GLU A 92 9.37 -6.64 0.70
C GLU A 92 8.91 -5.19 0.60
N ILE A 93 9.58 -4.41 -0.24
CA ILE A 93 9.22 -3.04 -0.62
C ILE A 93 9.36 -2.90 -2.12
N ALA A 94 8.62 -1.97 -2.72
CA ALA A 94 8.67 -1.75 -4.15
C ALA A 94 8.82 -0.27 -4.49
N PRO A 95 9.59 0.10 -5.52
CA PRO A 95 9.54 1.43 -6.07
C PRO A 95 8.17 1.65 -6.73
N THR A 96 7.57 2.78 -6.43
CA THR A 96 6.25 3.19 -6.92
C THR A 96 6.28 4.61 -7.45
N ILE A 97 5.20 5.01 -8.08
CA ILE A 97 5.03 6.34 -8.65
C ILE A 97 3.97 7.08 -7.86
N GLY A 98 4.26 8.32 -7.49
CA GLY A 98 3.28 9.25 -6.92
C GLY A 98 3.24 10.55 -7.69
N GLN A 99 2.14 11.29 -7.54
CA GLN A 99 2.03 12.63 -8.09
C GLN A 99 3.03 13.56 -7.39
N ASN A 100 3.65 14.46 -8.17
CA ASN A 100 4.57 15.44 -7.65
C ASN A 100 3.87 16.79 -7.48
N ASP A 101 3.33 17.02 -6.29
CA ASP A 101 2.58 18.24 -5.97
C ASP A 101 3.48 19.40 -5.51
N THR A 102 4.80 19.16 -5.40
CA THR A 102 5.75 20.13 -4.82
C THR A 102 6.40 21.03 -5.86
N GLY A 103 6.27 20.73 -7.15
CA GLY A 103 6.99 21.41 -8.22
C GLY A 103 8.51 21.18 -8.18
N PHE A 104 9.02 20.38 -7.24
CA PHE A 104 10.43 20.01 -7.17
C PHE A 104 10.78 19.06 -8.32
N ALA A 105 11.86 19.35 -9.02
CA ALA A 105 12.44 18.46 -10.02
C ALA A 105 13.71 17.82 -9.44
N ALA A 106 13.76 16.50 -9.47
CA ALA A 106 14.95 15.76 -9.04
C ALA A 106 16.11 16.04 -10.02
N PRO A 107 17.35 16.24 -9.54
CA PRO A 107 18.51 16.37 -10.39
C PRO A 107 18.64 15.18 -11.36
N ASP A 108 18.82 15.47 -12.65
CA ASP A 108 18.91 14.46 -13.71
C ASP A 108 17.74 13.45 -13.70
N ASN A 109 16.57 13.84 -13.18
CA ASN A 109 15.38 13.01 -13.03
C ASN A 109 15.55 11.79 -12.09
N TRP A 110 16.62 11.75 -11.29
CA TRP A 110 16.88 10.72 -10.29
C TRP A 110 16.35 11.12 -8.92
N TRP A 111 15.32 10.46 -8.47
CA TRP A 111 14.71 10.64 -7.16
C TRP A 111 15.43 9.82 -6.10
N ASP A 112 15.80 10.45 -5.00
CA ASP A 112 16.20 9.74 -3.79
C ASP A 112 14.95 9.19 -3.11
N VAL A 113 14.88 7.87 -2.96
CA VAL A 113 13.76 7.19 -2.34
C VAL A 113 14.21 6.52 -1.05
N SER A 114 13.37 6.57 -0.02
CA SER A 114 13.65 5.92 1.24
C SER A 114 12.38 5.44 1.94
N GLN A 115 12.50 4.35 2.70
CA GLN A 115 11.46 3.78 3.54
C GLN A 115 12.05 3.38 4.88
N THR A 116 11.38 3.77 5.96
CA THR A 116 11.74 3.38 7.32
C THR A 116 10.84 2.24 7.79
N ILE A 117 11.46 1.17 8.28
CA ILE A 117 10.81 0.00 8.85
C ILE A 117 11.04 0.05 10.36
N PRO A 118 9.99 -0.02 11.19
CA PRO A 118 10.13 0.10 12.65
C PRO A 118 11.05 -0.95 13.26
N ALA A 119 11.77 -0.59 14.30
CA ALA A 119 12.64 -1.49 15.07
C ALA A 119 11.91 -2.70 15.67
N SER A 120 10.60 -2.56 15.93
CA SER A 120 9.74 -3.65 16.43
C SER A 120 9.58 -4.81 15.44
N ALA A 121 9.85 -4.56 14.16
CA ALA A 121 9.84 -5.59 13.14
C ALA A 121 11.18 -6.31 13.14
N ALA A 122 11.19 -7.61 13.42
CA ALA A 122 12.42 -8.44 13.45
C ALA A 122 12.92 -8.75 12.02
N VAL A 123 13.27 -7.69 11.27
CA VAL A 123 13.68 -7.78 9.87
C VAL A 123 15.15 -8.16 9.74
N MET A 124 15.42 -9.20 8.99
CA MET A 124 16.79 -9.67 8.68
C MET A 124 17.19 -9.40 7.24
N THR A 125 16.22 -9.40 6.34
CA THR A 125 16.43 -9.19 4.90
C THR A 125 15.34 -8.29 4.35
N VAL A 126 15.74 -7.38 3.47
CA VAL A 126 14.82 -6.54 2.72
C VAL A 126 15.00 -6.81 1.23
N ASP A 127 13.95 -7.25 0.58
CA ASP A 127 13.90 -7.39 -0.87
C ASP A 127 13.23 -6.16 -1.48
N VAL A 128 13.91 -5.53 -2.41
CA VAL A 128 13.33 -4.50 -3.26
C VAL A 128 12.77 -5.18 -4.48
N LYS A 129 11.44 -5.18 -4.59
CA LYS A 129 10.69 -5.85 -5.66
C LYS A 129 10.18 -4.85 -6.68
N CYS A 130 10.10 -5.25 -7.93
CA CYS A 130 9.38 -4.52 -8.95
C CYS A 130 8.56 -5.49 -9.78
N GLY A 131 7.28 -5.56 -9.50
CA GLY A 131 6.46 -6.67 -9.96
C GLY A 131 6.94 -7.98 -9.34
N ASP A 132 7.11 -9.00 -10.18
CA ASP A 132 7.62 -10.30 -9.77
C ASP A 132 9.16 -10.35 -9.66
N LYS A 133 9.83 -9.28 -10.13
CA LYS A 133 11.29 -9.21 -10.19
C LYS A 133 11.87 -8.66 -8.87
N THR A 134 12.94 -9.27 -8.38
CA THR A 134 13.74 -8.73 -7.29
C THR A 134 14.86 -7.85 -7.88
N LEU A 135 14.84 -6.55 -7.57
CA LEU A 135 15.85 -5.59 -7.98
C LEU A 135 17.10 -5.65 -7.09
N ALA A 136 16.89 -5.85 -5.79
CA ALA A 136 17.95 -6.01 -4.81
C ALA A 136 17.47 -6.84 -3.61
N SER A 137 18.37 -7.62 -3.04
CA SER A 137 18.17 -8.32 -1.77
C SER A 137 19.23 -7.84 -0.79
N LEU A 138 18.81 -7.19 0.30
CA LEU A 138 19.67 -6.48 1.22
C LEU A 138 19.64 -7.14 2.61
N THR A 139 20.78 -7.53 3.11
CA THR A 139 20.90 -8.06 4.48
C THR A 139 21.00 -6.91 5.47
N VAL A 140 20.13 -6.90 6.48
CA VAL A 140 20.13 -5.87 7.53
C VAL A 140 21.36 -6.05 8.43
N PRO A 141 22.19 -5.00 8.60
CA PRO A 141 23.35 -5.09 9.48
C PRO A 141 22.90 -5.29 10.93
N ARG A 142 23.46 -6.26 11.62
CA ARG A 142 23.24 -6.44 13.06
C ARG A 142 24.16 -5.51 13.83
N LYS A 143 23.60 -4.76 14.78
CA LYS A 143 24.44 -4.10 15.78
C LYS A 143 25.17 -5.19 16.58
N LYS A 144 26.49 -5.13 16.60
CA LYS A 144 27.32 -5.92 17.51
C LYS A 144 27.18 -5.40 18.93
#